data_b2e9718811a33ddc8260b1014f151827
#
_entry.id   b2e9718811a33ddc8260b1014f151827
#
_cell.length_a   1.000
_cell.length_b   1.000
_cell.length_c   1.000
_cell.angle_alpha   90.00
_cell.angle_beta   90.00
_cell.angle_gamma   90.00
#
_symmetry.space_group_name_H-M   'P 1'
#
loop_
_entity.id
_entity.type
_entity.pdbx_description
1 polymer ?
#
loop_
_entity_poly.entity_id
_entity_poly.type
_entity_poly.pdbx_seq_one_letter_code
_entity_poly.pdbx_strand_id
1 'polypeptide(L)'
;MRAILTGQVGMDKKPYVEAVKDFAGQQGEALDAYHVGDIMYAEAKDVRTGKILDLPLSRLNSLRRAAFKDVIAGSRDQKNVIVNTHATFRWRHGLFSAFDFDQIRALRPDLLVCLVDNIEVVHHRLHEEHDIDATLKDCMVWREEEILATELLSQAILGSSNGFYIVSRGRHQDTRRTLFRLVCRPDMKKVYPSFPMSHVVDLPDTLAEIDHFRAQLSEHFITFDPGDVDEKLLLDRAVAKAKEGKVDEWLDVTPHSFGGSKSRSKPIRVRVREVLDIAGDIDGQIYMRDFKLIDQSDMIVSLIPELPGGVPGLSSGVERELQHAFEHTKEVYVVWKPKKNPSPFITETATRIFRSVDEALSYFESQGMFGEKNLFGH
;
A
#
# COMPACT_ATOMS: atom_id res chain seq x y z
N MET A 1 10.09 16.91 5.72
CA MET A 1 8.71 16.71 5.18
C MET A 1 7.72 16.37 6.28
N ARG A 2 6.47 16.77 6.13
CA ARG A 2 5.36 16.39 7.02
C ARG A 2 4.39 15.51 6.26
N ALA A 3 4.26 14.27 6.69
CA ALA A 3 3.35 13.30 6.11
C ALA A 3 2.17 13.04 7.05
N ILE A 4 0.96 13.00 6.50
CA ILE A 4 -0.21 12.47 7.21
C ILE A 4 -0.39 11.04 6.75
N LEU A 5 -0.42 10.10 7.69
CA LEU A 5 -0.72 8.71 7.44
C LEU A 5 -2.12 8.37 7.94
N THR A 6 -2.97 7.96 7.03
CA THR A 6 -4.32 7.45 7.31
C THR A 6 -4.38 5.93 7.07
N GLY A 7 -5.53 5.36 7.19
CA GLY A 7 -5.83 3.95 6.98
C GLY A 7 -6.93 3.51 7.91
N GLN A 8 -7.78 2.58 7.48
CA GLN A 8 -8.95 2.13 8.23
C GLN A 8 -8.61 1.56 9.62
N VAL A 9 -9.60 1.40 10.48
CA VAL A 9 -9.44 0.71 11.78
C VAL A 9 -8.99 -0.74 11.52
N GLY A 10 -8.15 -1.28 12.39
CA GLY A 10 -7.56 -2.62 12.22
C GLY A 10 -6.29 -2.66 11.35
N MET A 11 -5.78 -1.51 10.93
CA MET A 11 -4.54 -1.42 10.15
C MET A 11 -3.26 -1.56 11.00
N ASP A 12 -3.33 -1.45 12.33
CA ASP A 12 -2.15 -1.41 13.21
C ASP A 12 -1.08 -0.41 12.74
N LYS A 13 -1.54 0.79 12.44
CA LYS A 13 -0.66 1.84 11.91
C LYS A 13 0.48 2.22 12.86
N LYS A 14 0.22 2.19 14.19
CA LYS A 14 1.23 2.61 15.17
C LYS A 14 2.49 1.73 15.12
N PRO A 15 2.43 0.38 15.26
CA PRO A 15 3.61 -0.47 15.12
C PRO A 15 4.30 -0.31 13.76
N TYR A 16 3.55 -0.09 12.69
CA TYR A 16 4.11 0.15 11.36
C TYR A 16 4.92 1.44 11.32
N VAL A 17 4.38 2.55 11.84
CA VAL A 17 5.07 3.86 11.86
C VAL A 17 6.31 3.83 12.75
N GLU A 18 6.23 3.19 13.92
CA GLU A 18 7.40 3.01 14.78
C GLU A 18 8.51 2.21 14.09
N ALA A 19 8.15 1.15 13.36
CA ALA A 19 9.12 0.38 12.58
C ALA A 19 9.72 1.19 11.40
N VAL A 20 8.96 2.12 10.79
CA VAL A 20 9.49 3.07 9.79
C VAL A 20 10.46 4.05 10.44
N LYS A 21 10.15 4.54 11.64
CA LYS A 21 11.01 5.42 12.43
C LYS A 21 12.33 4.74 12.80
N ASP A 22 12.26 3.49 13.30
CA ASP A 22 13.44 2.69 13.60
C ASP A 22 14.31 2.46 12.35
N PHE A 23 13.68 2.17 11.22
CA PHE A 23 14.35 2.02 9.94
C PHE A 23 15.04 3.33 9.50
N ALA A 24 14.38 4.48 9.66
CA ALA A 24 14.97 5.80 9.37
C ALA A 24 16.23 6.04 10.23
N GLY A 25 16.17 5.72 11.51
CA GLY A 25 17.33 5.78 12.42
C GLY A 25 18.50 4.91 11.95
N GLN A 26 18.23 3.69 11.47
CA GLN A 26 19.25 2.81 10.86
C GLN A 26 19.86 3.39 9.59
N GLN A 27 19.11 4.22 8.86
CA GLN A 27 19.59 4.93 7.68
C GLN A 27 20.22 6.31 7.97
N GLY A 28 20.40 6.65 9.26
CA GLY A 28 20.99 7.92 9.70
C GLY A 28 20.06 9.14 9.52
N GLU A 29 18.75 8.93 9.36
CA GLU A 29 17.77 9.99 9.19
C GLU A 29 16.91 10.17 10.46
N ALA A 30 16.69 11.44 10.83
CA ALA A 30 15.73 11.78 11.88
C ALA A 30 14.31 11.75 11.32
N LEU A 31 13.44 10.95 11.96
CA LEU A 31 12.02 10.86 11.64
C LEU A 31 11.23 10.81 12.95
N ASP A 32 10.32 11.75 13.12
CA ASP A 32 9.44 11.81 14.28
C ASP A 32 8.04 11.32 13.95
N ALA A 33 7.39 10.68 14.92
CA ALA A 33 6.06 10.12 14.77
C ALA A 33 5.10 10.66 15.83
N TYR A 34 3.91 11.07 15.40
CA TYR A 34 2.81 11.49 16.27
C TYR A 34 1.59 10.58 16.03
N HIS A 35 1.08 10.00 17.10
CA HIS A 35 -0.11 9.16 17.07
C HIS A 35 -1.28 9.94 17.68
N VAL A 36 -2.13 10.51 16.82
CA VAL A 36 -3.27 11.36 17.24
C VAL A 36 -4.18 10.64 18.23
N GLY A 37 -4.42 9.34 18.03
CA GLY A 37 -5.22 8.55 18.95
C GLY A 37 -4.63 8.49 20.37
N ASP A 38 -3.32 8.29 20.50
CA ASP A 38 -2.65 8.24 21.81
C ASP A 38 -2.74 9.60 22.54
N ILE A 39 -2.54 10.69 21.81
CA ILE A 39 -2.66 12.05 22.35
C ILE A 39 -4.09 12.29 22.83
N MET A 40 -5.10 11.90 22.04
CA MET A 40 -6.51 12.02 22.44
C MET A 40 -6.82 11.20 23.71
N TYR A 41 -6.28 9.99 23.87
CA TYR A 41 -6.44 9.20 25.08
C TYR A 41 -5.72 9.81 26.29
N ALA A 42 -4.55 10.41 26.09
CA ALA A 42 -3.83 11.11 27.15
C ALA A 42 -4.63 12.29 27.71
N GLU A 43 -5.38 12.99 26.86
CA GLU A 43 -6.29 14.09 27.24
C GLU A 43 -7.60 13.59 27.86
N ALA A 44 -8.09 12.42 27.47
CA ALA A 44 -9.36 11.84 27.90
C ALA A 44 -9.14 10.68 28.90
N LYS A 45 -8.52 10.97 30.05
CA LYS A 45 -8.18 9.99 31.09
C LYS A 45 -9.37 9.23 31.69
N ASP A 46 -10.56 9.77 31.57
CA ASP A 46 -11.83 9.17 32.00
C ASP A 46 -12.38 8.15 30.98
N VAL A 47 -11.77 8.04 29.80
CA VAL A 47 -12.22 7.16 28.72
C VAL A 47 -11.38 5.87 28.69
N ARG A 48 -12.05 4.72 28.75
CA ARG A 48 -11.40 3.41 28.64
C ARG A 48 -10.77 3.23 27.25
N THR A 49 -9.62 2.59 27.21
CA THR A 49 -8.96 2.21 25.95
C THR A 49 -9.95 1.45 25.04
N GLY A 50 -9.96 1.79 23.74
CA GLY A 50 -10.89 1.24 22.76
C GLY A 50 -12.30 1.86 22.75
N LYS A 51 -12.61 2.82 23.65
CA LYS A 51 -13.96 3.42 23.76
C LYS A 51 -14.05 4.91 23.40
N ILE A 52 -13.00 5.46 22.80
CA ILE A 52 -12.98 6.89 22.47
C ILE A 52 -14.03 7.27 21.42
N LEU A 53 -14.34 6.35 20.50
CA LEU A 53 -15.39 6.55 19.48
C LEU A 53 -16.81 6.49 20.03
N ASP A 54 -17.01 6.01 21.27
CA ASP A 54 -18.30 6.00 21.96
C ASP A 54 -18.65 7.39 22.55
N LEU A 55 -17.70 8.33 22.54
CA LEU A 55 -17.93 9.69 23.00
C LEU A 55 -18.90 10.46 22.08
N PRO A 56 -19.63 11.45 22.62
CA PRO A 56 -20.38 12.39 21.80
C PRO A 56 -19.46 13.08 20.77
N LEU A 57 -19.95 13.25 19.53
CA LEU A 57 -19.16 13.81 18.43
C LEU A 57 -18.51 15.16 18.76
N SER A 58 -19.23 16.02 19.53
CA SER A 58 -18.68 17.31 19.96
C SER A 58 -17.43 17.17 20.82
N ARG A 59 -17.45 16.22 21.78
CA ARG A 59 -16.29 15.95 22.64
C ARG A 59 -15.15 15.30 21.85
N LEU A 60 -15.48 14.33 21.00
CA LEU A 60 -14.51 13.67 20.11
C LEU A 60 -13.78 14.69 19.20
N ASN A 61 -14.54 15.64 18.62
CA ASN A 61 -13.98 16.70 17.79
C ASN A 61 -13.10 17.68 18.60
N SER A 62 -13.50 18.00 19.84
CA SER A 62 -12.70 18.86 20.72
C SER A 62 -11.37 18.22 21.10
N LEU A 63 -11.38 16.92 21.46
CA LEU A 63 -10.16 16.16 21.76
C LEU A 63 -9.24 16.06 20.54
N ARG A 64 -9.80 15.78 19.36
CA ARG A 64 -9.03 15.74 18.11
C ARG A 64 -8.37 17.07 17.79
N ARG A 65 -9.12 18.16 17.93
CA ARG A 65 -8.59 19.52 17.71
C ARG A 65 -7.46 19.85 18.67
N ALA A 66 -7.57 19.48 19.94
CA ALA A 66 -6.51 19.65 20.93
C ALA A 66 -5.27 18.84 20.53
N ALA A 67 -5.43 17.53 20.23
CA ALA A 67 -4.33 16.68 19.81
C ALA A 67 -3.59 17.22 18.58
N PHE A 68 -4.29 17.71 17.56
CA PHE A 68 -3.63 18.31 16.40
C PHE A 68 -2.90 19.62 16.74
N LYS A 69 -3.38 20.43 17.68
CA LYS A 69 -2.62 21.60 18.14
C LYS A 69 -1.30 21.22 18.78
N ASP A 70 -1.30 20.15 19.58
CA ASP A 70 -0.07 19.62 20.19
C ASP A 70 0.90 19.07 19.14
N VAL A 71 0.38 18.34 18.15
CA VAL A 71 1.18 17.89 17.00
C VAL A 71 1.80 19.05 16.24
N ILE A 72 1.02 20.10 15.95
CA ILE A 72 1.51 21.30 15.24
C ILE A 72 2.61 22.00 16.03
N ALA A 73 2.42 22.14 17.35
CA ALA A 73 3.40 22.76 18.22
C ALA A 73 4.69 21.93 18.32
N GLY A 74 4.56 20.61 18.55
CA GLY A 74 5.69 19.70 18.72
C GLY A 74 6.49 19.46 17.44
N SER A 75 5.84 19.50 16.26
CA SER A 75 6.50 19.20 14.98
C SER A 75 7.15 20.40 14.28
N ARG A 76 7.09 21.60 14.91
CA ARG A 76 7.48 22.86 14.25
C ARG A 76 8.91 22.84 13.71
N ASP A 77 9.85 22.36 14.50
CA ASP A 77 11.29 22.40 14.19
C ASP A 77 11.83 21.03 13.73
N GLN A 78 10.95 20.05 13.49
CA GLN A 78 11.33 18.73 13.06
C GLN A 78 11.44 18.65 11.53
N LYS A 79 12.48 17.94 11.04
CA LYS A 79 12.80 17.82 9.61
C LYS A 79 11.79 16.91 8.91
N ASN A 80 11.58 15.70 9.45
CA ASN A 80 10.68 14.70 8.90
C ASN A 80 9.71 14.24 9.97
N VAL A 81 8.42 14.24 9.63
CA VAL A 81 7.33 13.95 10.58
C VAL A 81 6.29 13.08 9.91
N ILE A 82 5.84 12.03 10.61
CA ILE A 82 4.64 11.25 10.25
C ILE A 82 3.57 11.50 11.32
N VAL A 83 2.42 11.98 10.91
CA VAL A 83 1.23 12.12 11.76
C VAL A 83 0.26 11.00 11.45
N ASN A 84 0.20 10.01 12.33
CA ASN A 84 -0.69 8.87 12.22
C ASN A 84 -2.09 9.21 12.75
N THR A 85 -3.09 9.17 11.87
CA THR A 85 -4.49 9.47 12.14
C THR A 85 -5.43 8.61 11.28
N HIS A 86 -6.66 9.02 11.13
CA HIS A 86 -7.66 8.45 10.22
C HIS A 86 -8.27 9.57 9.37
N ALA A 87 -8.77 9.25 8.20
CA ALA A 87 -9.59 10.15 7.41
C ALA A 87 -11.07 10.00 7.77
N THR A 88 -11.52 8.76 8.00
CA THR A 88 -12.90 8.45 8.33
C THR A 88 -13.00 7.51 9.54
N PHE A 89 -14.16 7.56 10.20
CA PHE A 89 -14.62 6.51 11.10
C PHE A 89 -16.02 6.07 10.71
N ARG A 90 -16.20 4.76 10.60
CA ARG A 90 -17.52 4.14 10.56
C ARG A 90 -17.80 3.51 11.93
N TRP A 91 -18.76 4.08 12.64
CA TRP A 91 -19.09 3.70 14.00
C TRP A 91 -20.61 3.81 14.24
N ARG A 92 -21.06 3.68 15.47
CA ARG A 92 -22.49 3.74 15.84
C ARG A 92 -23.25 4.94 15.29
N HIS A 93 -22.56 6.05 15.09
CA HIS A 93 -23.11 7.30 14.52
C HIS A 93 -23.08 7.34 12.99
N GLY A 94 -22.73 6.24 12.32
CA GLY A 94 -22.54 6.16 10.89
C GLY A 94 -21.13 6.54 10.45
N LEU A 95 -20.99 6.97 9.20
CA LEU A 95 -19.73 7.44 8.64
C LEU A 95 -19.52 8.92 8.97
N PHE A 96 -18.37 9.27 9.53
CA PHE A 96 -18.01 10.65 9.83
C PHE A 96 -16.52 10.91 9.66
N SER A 97 -16.15 12.17 9.46
CA SER A 97 -14.74 12.56 9.28
C SER A 97 -13.95 12.35 10.57
N ALA A 98 -12.74 11.84 10.44
CA ALA A 98 -11.81 11.59 11.53
C ALA A 98 -10.75 12.71 11.68
N PHE A 99 -10.90 13.82 11.00
CA PHE A 99 -9.97 14.94 10.99
C PHE A 99 -10.68 16.29 11.24
N ASP A 100 -9.89 17.26 11.66
CA ASP A 100 -10.28 18.69 11.68
C ASP A 100 -9.56 19.38 10.52
N PHE A 101 -10.31 19.83 9.53
CA PHE A 101 -9.76 20.41 8.30
C PHE A 101 -8.85 21.62 8.57
N ASP A 102 -9.25 22.50 9.49
CA ASP A 102 -8.46 23.70 9.80
C ASP A 102 -7.12 23.33 10.44
N GLN A 103 -7.09 22.31 11.30
CA GLN A 103 -5.86 21.84 11.93
C GLN A 103 -4.94 21.13 10.93
N ILE A 104 -5.50 20.30 10.03
CA ILE A 104 -4.72 19.68 8.95
C ILE A 104 -4.09 20.77 8.06
N ARG A 105 -4.87 21.77 7.68
CA ARG A 105 -4.37 22.91 6.89
C ARG A 105 -3.28 23.70 7.63
N ALA A 106 -3.44 23.90 8.94
CA ALA A 106 -2.46 24.58 9.78
C ALA A 106 -1.17 23.77 9.96
N LEU A 107 -1.24 22.46 9.95
CA LEU A 107 -0.08 21.54 9.97
C LEU A 107 0.79 21.68 8.71
N ARG A 108 0.21 22.09 7.58
CA ARG A 108 0.86 22.22 6.27
C ARG A 108 1.59 20.93 5.87
N PRO A 109 0.88 19.83 5.69
CA PRO A 109 1.50 18.59 5.24
C PRO A 109 2.05 18.75 3.81
N ASP A 110 3.13 18.03 3.50
CA ASP A 110 3.70 17.92 2.16
C ASP A 110 3.08 16.78 1.38
N LEU A 111 2.62 15.73 2.08
CA LEU A 111 1.97 14.56 1.48
C LEU A 111 0.97 13.90 2.43
N LEU A 112 0.00 13.20 1.84
CA LEU A 112 -0.94 12.35 2.54
C LEU A 112 -0.81 10.91 2.02
N VAL A 113 -0.75 9.96 2.93
CA VAL A 113 -0.60 8.54 2.61
C VAL A 113 -1.77 7.77 3.20
N CYS A 114 -2.45 6.97 2.39
CA CYS A 114 -3.40 5.98 2.87
C CYS A 114 -2.72 4.60 2.93
N LEU A 115 -2.56 4.07 4.14
CA LEU A 115 -2.04 2.72 4.34
C LEU A 115 -3.16 1.71 4.14
N VAL A 116 -2.92 0.70 3.31
CA VAL A 116 -3.86 -0.39 3.01
C VAL A 116 -3.23 -1.76 3.32
N ASP A 117 -4.06 -2.76 3.59
CA ASP A 117 -3.64 -4.15 3.82
C ASP A 117 -4.68 -5.11 3.24
N ASN A 118 -4.32 -6.39 3.17
CA ASN A 118 -5.25 -7.44 2.77
C ASN A 118 -6.44 -7.51 3.73
N ILE A 119 -7.64 -7.65 3.17
CA ILE A 119 -8.89 -7.56 3.96
C ILE A 119 -9.01 -8.68 5.00
N GLU A 120 -8.55 -9.88 4.69
CA GLU A 120 -8.59 -10.99 5.64
C GLU A 120 -7.72 -10.73 6.88
N VAL A 121 -6.62 -9.99 6.71
CA VAL A 121 -5.74 -9.58 7.80
C VAL A 121 -6.39 -8.51 8.65
N VAL A 122 -6.98 -7.50 8.02
CA VAL A 122 -7.72 -6.43 8.72
C VAL A 122 -8.92 -6.99 9.46
N HIS A 123 -9.70 -7.86 8.80
CA HIS A 123 -10.85 -8.56 9.39
C HIS A 123 -10.45 -9.32 10.65
N HIS A 124 -9.38 -10.11 10.58
CA HIS A 124 -8.88 -10.87 11.73
C HIS A 124 -8.52 -9.96 12.92
N ARG A 125 -7.79 -8.85 12.67
CA ARG A 125 -7.44 -7.89 13.73
C ARG A 125 -8.67 -7.22 14.34
N LEU A 126 -9.66 -6.88 13.53
CA LEU A 126 -10.90 -6.28 14.02
C LEU A 126 -11.62 -7.22 15.00
N HIS A 127 -11.69 -8.51 14.68
CA HIS A 127 -12.32 -9.50 15.55
C HIS A 127 -11.50 -9.83 16.80
N GLU A 128 -10.21 -10.16 16.64
CA GLU A 128 -9.38 -10.70 17.72
C GLU A 128 -8.80 -9.63 18.65
N GLU A 129 -8.54 -8.43 18.12
CA GLU A 129 -7.83 -7.39 18.88
C GLU A 129 -8.75 -6.21 19.26
N HIS A 130 -9.78 -5.95 18.48
CA HIS A 130 -10.65 -4.78 18.67
C HIS A 130 -12.07 -5.10 19.12
N ASP A 131 -12.45 -6.39 19.17
CA ASP A 131 -13.83 -6.84 19.50
C ASP A 131 -14.90 -6.14 18.61
N ILE A 132 -14.58 -6.04 17.31
CA ILE A 132 -15.46 -5.46 16.30
C ILE A 132 -15.92 -6.56 15.36
N ASP A 133 -17.24 -6.81 15.36
CA ASP A 133 -17.89 -7.75 14.46
C ASP A 133 -18.13 -7.08 13.10
N ALA A 134 -17.12 -7.17 12.21
CA ALA A 134 -17.16 -6.66 10.85
C ALA A 134 -17.07 -7.82 9.86
N THR A 135 -17.81 -7.75 8.77
CA THR A 135 -17.70 -8.72 7.66
C THR A 135 -16.50 -8.38 6.75
N LEU A 136 -16.08 -9.32 5.90
CA LEU A 136 -15.10 -9.02 4.84
C LEU A 136 -15.58 -7.88 3.94
N LYS A 137 -16.90 -7.85 3.65
CA LYS A 137 -17.52 -6.77 2.86
C LYS A 137 -17.36 -5.41 3.54
N ASP A 138 -17.59 -5.35 4.86
CA ASP A 138 -17.39 -4.12 5.62
C ASP A 138 -15.94 -3.65 5.53
N CYS A 139 -14.98 -4.57 5.67
CA CYS A 139 -13.55 -4.25 5.56
C CYS A 139 -13.20 -3.66 4.18
N MET A 140 -13.79 -4.19 3.08
CA MET A 140 -13.59 -3.67 1.74
C MET A 140 -14.19 -2.27 1.58
N VAL A 141 -15.42 -2.07 2.04
CA VAL A 141 -16.09 -0.76 1.98
C VAL A 141 -15.31 0.29 2.78
N TRP A 142 -14.88 -0.04 3.99
CA TRP A 142 -14.14 0.90 4.85
C TRP A 142 -12.77 1.25 4.26
N ARG A 143 -12.12 0.32 3.56
CA ARG A 143 -10.88 0.59 2.83
C ARG A 143 -11.08 1.64 1.75
N GLU A 144 -12.10 1.48 0.91
CA GLU A 144 -12.40 2.44 -0.16
C GLU A 144 -12.84 3.81 0.38
N GLU A 145 -13.64 3.85 1.45
CA GLU A 145 -14.03 5.08 2.12
C GLU A 145 -12.81 5.84 2.65
N GLU A 146 -11.85 5.15 3.25
CA GLU A 146 -10.65 5.75 3.79
C GLU A 146 -9.71 6.24 2.67
N ILE A 147 -9.55 5.47 1.60
CA ILE A 147 -8.78 5.87 0.40
C ILE A 147 -9.39 7.13 -0.19
N LEU A 148 -10.70 7.12 -0.50
CA LEU A 148 -11.38 8.26 -1.12
C LEU A 148 -11.34 9.51 -0.24
N ALA A 149 -11.60 9.36 1.06
CA ALA A 149 -11.56 10.50 1.98
C ALA A 149 -10.16 11.10 2.11
N THR A 150 -9.11 10.27 2.12
CA THR A 150 -7.71 10.73 2.16
C THR A 150 -7.33 11.44 0.87
N GLU A 151 -7.74 10.91 -0.28
CA GLU A 151 -7.51 11.52 -1.59
C GLU A 151 -8.19 12.90 -1.70
N LEU A 152 -9.47 13.00 -1.33
CA LEU A 152 -10.20 14.27 -1.33
C LEU A 152 -9.60 15.27 -0.35
N LEU A 153 -9.17 14.82 0.83
CA LEU A 153 -8.48 15.66 1.80
C LEU A 153 -7.16 16.17 1.24
N SER A 154 -6.39 15.32 0.55
CA SER A 154 -5.14 15.70 -0.11
C SER A 154 -5.38 16.77 -1.16
N GLN A 155 -6.34 16.57 -2.06
CA GLN A 155 -6.69 17.56 -3.08
C GLN A 155 -7.12 18.90 -2.48
N ALA A 156 -7.92 18.87 -1.41
CA ALA A 156 -8.39 20.09 -0.73
C ALA A 156 -7.28 20.84 0.02
N ILE A 157 -6.27 20.15 0.53
CA ILE A 157 -5.17 20.75 1.31
C ILE A 157 -3.99 21.15 0.43
N LEU A 158 -3.58 20.28 -0.51
CA LEU A 158 -2.39 20.47 -1.34
C LEU A 158 -2.71 21.14 -2.68
N GLY A 159 -3.99 21.23 -3.04
CA GLY A 159 -4.43 21.82 -4.32
C GLY A 159 -4.14 20.95 -5.54
N SER A 160 -3.66 19.73 -5.34
CA SER A 160 -3.37 18.78 -6.41
C SER A 160 -3.45 17.34 -5.89
N SER A 161 -3.54 16.37 -6.80
CA SER A 161 -3.46 14.94 -6.47
C SER A 161 -2.02 14.43 -6.28
N ASN A 162 -1.01 15.23 -6.63
CA ASN A 162 0.39 14.81 -6.65
C ASN A 162 1.01 14.51 -5.27
N GLY A 163 0.35 14.86 -4.20
CA GLY A 163 0.79 14.59 -2.83
C GLY A 163 0.02 13.47 -2.15
N PHE A 164 -0.83 12.73 -2.87
CA PHE A 164 -1.55 11.57 -2.35
C PHE A 164 -0.90 10.27 -2.79
N TYR A 165 -0.72 9.35 -1.83
CA TYR A 165 -0.16 8.02 -2.07
C TYR A 165 -0.94 6.94 -1.35
N ILE A 166 -1.17 5.82 -2.04
CA ILE A 166 -1.59 4.56 -1.44
C ILE A 166 -0.31 3.74 -1.20
N VAL A 167 -0.11 3.30 0.04
CA VAL A 167 1.00 2.42 0.41
C VAL A 167 0.42 1.15 0.99
N SER A 168 0.80 0.02 0.42
CA SER A 168 0.43 -1.29 0.93
C SER A 168 1.29 -1.63 2.15
N ARG A 169 0.72 -2.29 3.15
CA ARG A 169 1.48 -2.77 4.29
C ARG A 169 2.46 -3.88 3.91
N GLY A 170 2.16 -4.57 2.84
CA GLY A 170 3.04 -5.51 2.16
C GLY A 170 2.85 -6.96 2.59
N ARG A 171 2.76 -7.81 1.59
CA ARG A 171 2.75 -9.27 1.74
C ARG A 171 4.11 -9.87 1.44
N HIS A 172 4.75 -9.40 0.38
CA HIS A 172 5.98 -9.96 -0.17
C HIS A 172 7.21 -9.10 0.08
N GLN A 173 7.03 -7.80 0.32
CA GLN A 173 8.11 -6.84 0.49
C GLN A 173 7.96 -6.02 1.77
N ASP A 174 9.08 -5.47 2.22
CA ASP A 174 9.10 -4.57 3.36
C ASP A 174 8.79 -3.13 2.93
N THR A 175 7.52 -2.76 2.99
CA THR A 175 7.04 -1.42 2.59
C THR A 175 7.42 -0.30 3.54
N ARG A 176 8.10 -0.60 4.68
CA ARG A 176 8.71 0.44 5.54
C ARG A 176 9.68 1.29 4.74
N ARG A 177 10.45 0.66 3.85
CA ARG A 177 11.37 1.34 2.94
C ARG A 177 10.64 2.30 2.01
N THR A 178 9.48 1.91 1.49
CA THR A 178 8.63 2.74 0.63
C THR A 178 8.17 3.99 1.37
N LEU A 179 7.57 3.86 2.56
CA LEU A 179 7.11 5.00 3.34
C LEU A 179 8.29 5.87 3.82
N PHE A 180 9.38 5.26 4.28
CA PHE A 180 10.60 5.98 4.64
C PHE A 180 11.11 6.86 3.48
N ARG A 181 11.21 6.29 2.28
CA ARG A 181 11.72 7.03 1.11
C ARG A 181 10.76 8.13 0.67
N LEU A 182 9.46 7.91 0.70
CA LEU A 182 8.46 8.95 0.42
C LEU A 182 8.64 10.18 1.33
N VAL A 183 9.00 9.95 2.60
CA VAL A 183 9.12 11.04 3.60
C VAL A 183 10.54 11.61 3.65
N CYS A 184 11.58 10.77 3.58
CA CYS A 184 12.95 11.17 3.82
C CYS A 184 13.79 11.31 2.54
N ARG A 185 13.34 10.74 1.42
CA ARG A 185 14.00 10.73 0.11
C ARG A 185 13.01 11.04 -1.03
N PRO A 186 12.28 12.16 -0.99
CA PRO A 186 11.16 12.44 -1.90
C PRO A 186 11.56 12.54 -3.38
N ASP A 187 12.82 12.84 -3.64
CA ASP A 187 13.37 13.02 -5.00
C ASP A 187 13.65 11.69 -5.71
N MET A 188 13.61 10.57 -4.99
CA MET A 188 13.74 9.25 -5.62
C MET A 188 12.58 8.97 -6.58
N LYS A 189 12.91 8.37 -7.72
CA LYS A 189 11.91 7.92 -8.71
C LYS A 189 10.96 6.90 -8.11
N LYS A 190 9.67 7.05 -8.44
CA LYS A 190 8.57 6.17 -8.02
C LYS A 190 8.22 5.23 -9.16
N VAL A 191 8.17 3.95 -8.87
CA VAL A 191 8.03 2.89 -9.86
C VAL A 191 6.87 1.97 -9.52
N TYR A 192 6.05 1.66 -10.51
CA TYR A 192 5.12 0.55 -10.48
C TYR A 192 5.77 -0.65 -11.15
N PRO A 193 6.11 -1.73 -10.41
CA PRO A 193 6.58 -2.98 -10.99
C PRO A 193 5.37 -3.75 -11.54
N SER A 194 5.38 -4.03 -12.84
CA SER A 194 4.33 -4.79 -13.53
C SER A 194 4.83 -6.18 -13.91
N PHE A 195 4.04 -7.21 -13.64
CA PHE A 195 4.39 -8.60 -13.94
C PHE A 195 3.13 -9.48 -13.95
N PRO A 196 3.17 -10.64 -14.66
CA PRO A 196 2.04 -11.56 -14.65
C PRO A 196 1.92 -12.23 -13.28
N MET A 197 0.70 -12.29 -12.73
CA MET A 197 0.41 -12.98 -11.46
C MET A 197 -0.36 -14.30 -11.70
N SER A 198 -1.50 -14.25 -12.36
CA SER A 198 -2.43 -15.39 -12.44
C SER A 198 -1.91 -16.56 -13.26
N HIS A 199 -1.05 -16.32 -14.25
CA HIS A 199 -0.58 -17.39 -15.18
C HIS A 199 0.70 -18.07 -14.73
N VAL A 200 1.29 -17.66 -13.62
CA VAL A 200 2.61 -18.12 -13.15
C VAL A 200 2.55 -18.78 -11.76
N VAL A 201 1.37 -18.90 -11.17
CA VAL A 201 1.18 -19.45 -9.81
C VAL A 201 1.79 -20.84 -9.64
N ASP A 202 1.73 -21.68 -10.68
CA ASP A 202 2.25 -23.04 -10.68
C ASP A 202 3.67 -23.15 -11.29
N LEU A 203 4.36 -22.01 -11.52
CA LEU A 203 5.68 -21.93 -12.15
C LEU A 203 6.72 -21.37 -11.18
N PRO A 204 7.30 -22.19 -10.29
CA PRO A 204 8.18 -21.73 -9.21
C PRO A 204 9.42 -20.98 -9.71
N ASP A 205 10.02 -21.39 -10.81
CA ASP A 205 11.19 -20.70 -11.39
C ASP A 205 10.83 -19.30 -11.91
N THR A 206 9.66 -19.17 -12.54
CA THR A 206 9.14 -17.88 -13.01
C THR A 206 8.77 -16.97 -11.82
N LEU A 207 8.19 -17.53 -10.76
CA LEU A 207 7.91 -16.77 -9.53
C LEU A 207 9.20 -16.28 -8.89
N ALA A 208 10.24 -17.09 -8.82
CA ALA A 208 11.55 -16.68 -8.29
C ALA A 208 12.19 -15.55 -9.14
N GLU A 209 12.03 -15.59 -10.46
CA GLU A 209 12.48 -14.53 -11.36
C GLU A 209 11.71 -13.22 -11.12
N ILE A 210 10.39 -13.29 -10.94
CA ILE A 210 9.54 -12.13 -10.60
C ILE A 210 9.95 -11.56 -9.24
N ASP A 211 10.13 -12.39 -8.22
CA ASP A 211 10.54 -11.94 -6.90
C ASP A 211 11.92 -11.27 -6.91
N HIS A 212 12.86 -11.81 -7.70
CA HIS A 212 14.16 -11.18 -7.90
C HIS A 212 14.04 -9.81 -8.58
N PHE A 213 13.26 -9.70 -9.64
CA PHE A 213 12.96 -8.43 -10.33
C PHE A 213 12.37 -7.38 -9.36
N ARG A 214 11.36 -7.76 -8.59
CA ARG A 214 10.71 -6.90 -7.59
C ARG A 214 11.71 -6.40 -6.54
N ALA A 215 12.54 -7.32 -6.03
CA ALA A 215 13.58 -7.00 -5.06
C ALA A 215 14.60 -5.99 -5.62
N GLN A 216 15.08 -6.21 -6.84
CA GLN A 216 16.04 -5.32 -7.52
C GLN A 216 15.45 -3.91 -7.70
N LEU A 217 14.21 -3.77 -8.15
CA LEU A 217 13.58 -2.46 -8.26
C LEU A 217 13.42 -1.78 -6.90
N SER A 218 13.04 -2.53 -5.86
CA SER A 218 12.86 -1.99 -4.52
C SER A 218 14.16 -1.52 -3.86
N GLU A 219 15.32 -1.97 -4.34
CA GLU A 219 16.62 -1.47 -3.84
C GLU A 219 16.90 -0.04 -4.32
N HIS A 220 16.50 0.29 -5.52
CA HIS A 220 16.88 1.53 -6.18
C HIS A 220 15.78 2.60 -6.23
N PHE A 221 14.49 2.21 -6.13
CA PHE A 221 13.33 3.06 -6.35
C PHE A 221 12.34 3.03 -5.18
N ILE A 222 11.44 4.01 -5.14
CA ILE A 222 10.22 3.91 -4.35
C ILE A 222 9.25 3.05 -5.16
N THR A 223 8.96 1.83 -4.70
CA THR A 223 8.08 0.90 -5.42
C THR A 223 6.68 0.88 -4.85
N PHE A 224 5.69 0.86 -5.74
CA PHE A 224 4.28 0.60 -5.42
C PHE A 224 3.87 -0.71 -6.07
N ASP A 225 4.06 -1.79 -5.34
CA ASP A 225 3.95 -3.14 -5.84
C ASP A 225 2.51 -3.67 -5.70
N PRO A 226 1.84 -4.06 -6.82
CA PRO A 226 0.47 -4.58 -6.77
C PRO A 226 0.36 -5.89 -5.99
N GLY A 227 1.41 -6.69 -5.96
CA GLY A 227 1.44 -7.96 -5.22
C GLY A 227 1.52 -7.80 -3.69
N ASP A 228 1.73 -6.60 -3.17
CA ASP A 228 1.77 -6.36 -1.72
C ASP A 228 0.38 -6.41 -1.07
N VAL A 229 -0.68 -6.12 -1.81
CA VAL A 229 -2.07 -6.34 -1.42
C VAL A 229 -2.78 -7.07 -2.56
N ASP A 230 -2.98 -8.36 -2.40
CA ASP A 230 -3.58 -9.22 -3.42
C ASP A 230 -4.54 -10.23 -2.79
N GLU A 231 -5.83 -9.94 -2.89
CA GLU A 231 -6.90 -10.84 -2.48
C GLU A 231 -7.28 -11.86 -3.58
N LYS A 232 -6.69 -11.78 -4.79
CA LYS A 232 -7.00 -12.70 -5.88
C LYS A 232 -6.69 -14.15 -5.53
N LEU A 233 -5.53 -14.39 -4.90
CA LEU A 233 -5.17 -15.73 -4.43
C LEU A 233 -6.17 -16.29 -3.41
N LEU A 234 -6.70 -15.45 -2.52
CA LEU A 234 -7.74 -15.85 -1.58
C LEU A 234 -9.02 -16.25 -2.33
N LEU A 235 -9.44 -15.45 -3.30
CA LEU A 235 -10.61 -15.70 -4.14
C LEU A 235 -10.44 -16.98 -4.96
N ASP A 236 -9.31 -17.19 -5.62
CA ASP A 236 -9.03 -18.37 -6.45
C ASP A 236 -9.09 -19.67 -5.61
N ARG A 237 -8.54 -19.63 -4.38
CA ARG A 237 -8.65 -20.75 -3.42
C ARG A 237 -10.10 -21.00 -2.97
N ALA A 238 -10.89 -19.94 -2.77
CA ALA A 238 -12.31 -20.07 -2.44
C ALA A 238 -13.10 -20.69 -3.59
N VAL A 239 -12.85 -20.24 -4.83
CA VAL A 239 -13.47 -20.79 -6.04
C VAL A 239 -13.09 -22.26 -6.24
N ALA A 240 -11.84 -22.64 -6.02
CA ALA A 240 -11.40 -24.03 -6.11
C ALA A 240 -12.16 -24.93 -5.12
N LYS A 241 -12.25 -24.53 -3.85
CA LYS A 241 -13.05 -25.26 -2.83
C LYS A 241 -14.55 -25.33 -3.17
N ALA A 242 -15.09 -24.25 -3.72
CA ALA A 242 -16.50 -24.24 -4.13
C ALA A 242 -16.80 -25.24 -5.25
N LYS A 243 -15.89 -25.39 -6.22
CA LYS A 243 -15.99 -26.41 -7.27
C LYS A 243 -15.98 -27.84 -6.74
N GLU A 244 -15.36 -28.06 -5.57
CA GLU A 244 -15.38 -29.33 -4.84
C GLU A 244 -16.65 -29.51 -3.97
N GLY A 245 -17.58 -28.57 -3.98
CA GLY A 245 -18.77 -28.57 -3.13
C GLY A 245 -18.55 -28.15 -1.68
N LYS A 246 -17.38 -27.57 -1.36
CA LYS A 246 -16.93 -27.22 0.01
C LYS A 246 -17.16 -25.75 0.35
N VAL A 247 -18.33 -25.20 0.04
CA VAL A 247 -18.67 -23.78 0.22
C VAL A 247 -18.73 -23.36 1.69
N ASP A 248 -19.08 -24.29 2.58
CA ASP A 248 -19.21 -24.01 4.02
C ASP A 248 -17.92 -24.28 4.81
N GLU A 249 -16.83 -24.65 4.11
CA GLU A 249 -15.52 -24.85 4.74
C GLU A 249 -14.79 -23.53 5.00
N TRP A 250 -13.67 -23.66 5.73
CA TRP A 250 -12.76 -22.57 6.03
C TRP A 250 -11.53 -22.61 5.12
N LEU A 251 -11.00 -21.43 4.83
CA LEU A 251 -9.68 -21.22 4.27
C LEU A 251 -8.73 -20.78 5.37
N ASP A 252 -7.59 -21.46 5.47
CA ASP A 252 -6.51 -21.03 6.35
C ASP A 252 -5.57 -20.11 5.55
N VAL A 253 -5.41 -18.90 6.06
CA VAL A 253 -4.52 -17.87 5.49
C VAL A 253 -3.38 -17.65 6.47
N THR A 254 -2.14 -17.71 6.00
CA THR A 254 -0.98 -17.40 6.83
C THR A 254 -0.82 -15.89 6.92
N PRO A 255 -0.95 -15.29 8.11
CA PRO A 255 -0.72 -13.85 8.24
C PRO A 255 0.74 -13.52 7.96
N HIS A 256 0.98 -12.41 7.30
CA HIS A 256 2.31 -11.87 7.14
C HIS A 256 2.66 -11.08 8.38
N SER A 257 3.69 -11.52 9.11
CA SER A 257 4.23 -10.75 10.21
C SER A 257 5.15 -9.67 9.66
N PHE A 258 4.85 -8.46 10.04
CA PHE A 258 5.69 -7.32 9.81
C PHE A 258 7.02 -7.46 10.58
N GLY A 259 8.16 -7.20 9.93
CA GLY A 259 9.47 -7.16 10.58
C GLY A 259 10.24 -8.47 10.67
N GLY A 260 9.93 -9.47 9.84
CA GLY A 260 10.73 -10.72 9.77
C GLY A 260 10.63 -11.62 10.99
N SER A 261 9.89 -11.22 12.02
CA SER A 261 9.53 -12.10 13.10
C SER A 261 8.62 -13.19 12.56
N LYS A 262 9.05 -14.44 12.60
CA LYS A 262 8.16 -15.58 12.39
C LYS A 262 7.12 -15.52 13.50
N SER A 263 6.07 -14.74 13.29
CA SER A 263 4.92 -14.73 14.18
C SER A 263 4.41 -16.16 14.24
N ARG A 264 4.38 -16.73 15.45
CA ARG A 264 3.62 -17.93 15.74
C ARG A 264 2.12 -17.62 15.78
N SER A 265 1.68 -16.65 14.98
CA SER A 265 0.26 -16.31 14.89
C SER A 265 -0.50 -17.52 14.35
N LYS A 266 -1.61 -17.80 14.99
CA LYS A 266 -2.57 -18.78 14.48
C LYS A 266 -2.94 -18.42 13.04
N PRO A 267 -3.12 -19.38 12.14
CA PRO A 267 -3.59 -19.08 10.81
C PRO A 267 -4.92 -18.32 10.89
N ILE A 268 -5.05 -17.28 10.08
CA ILE A 268 -6.31 -16.57 9.88
C ILE A 268 -7.27 -17.52 9.18
N ARG A 269 -8.49 -17.63 9.69
CA ARG A 269 -9.53 -18.46 9.11
C ARG A 269 -10.65 -17.61 8.54
N VAL A 270 -10.96 -17.84 7.27
CA VAL A 270 -12.01 -17.12 6.54
C VAL A 270 -12.95 -18.16 5.92
N ARG A 271 -14.25 -17.92 5.93
CA ARG A 271 -15.22 -18.82 5.31
C ARG A 271 -15.19 -18.69 3.79
N VAL A 272 -15.21 -19.83 3.09
CA VAL A 272 -15.26 -19.85 1.62
C VAL A 272 -16.43 -19.01 1.10
N ARG A 273 -17.62 -19.17 1.69
CA ARG A 273 -18.83 -18.42 1.31
C ARG A 273 -18.63 -16.90 1.38
N GLU A 274 -18.07 -16.41 2.49
CA GLU A 274 -17.83 -14.97 2.68
C GLU A 274 -16.88 -14.38 1.62
N VAL A 275 -15.88 -15.16 1.20
CA VAL A 275 -14.97 -14.74 0.12
C VAL A 275 -15.68 -14.71 -1.23
N LEU A 276 -16.53 -15.71 -1.51
CA LEU A 276 -17.32 -15.75 -2.75
C LEU A 276 -18.34 -14.61 -2.83
N ASP A 277 -18.93 -14.24 -1.70
CA ASP A 277 -19.92 -13.16 -1.63
C ASP A 277 -19.33 -11.79 -2.00
N ILE A 278 -18.00 -11.62 -1.87
CA ILE A 278 -17.29 -10.39 -2.22
C ILE A 278 -16.44 -10.51 -3.48
N ALA A 279 -16.61 -11.56 -4.28
CA ALA A 279 -15.77 -11.81 -5.46
C ALA A 279 -15.73 -10.63 -6.44
N GLY A 280 -16.89 -10.03 -6.74
CA GLY A 280 -16.99 -8.88 -7.63
C GLY A 280 -16.31 -7.62 -7.05
N ASP A 281 -16.36 -7.45 -5.74
CA ASP A 281 -15.69 -6.34 -5.05
C ASP A 281 -14.16 -6.51 -5.08
N ILE A 282 -13.65 -7.75 -4.90
CA ILE A 282 -12.21 -8.06 -5.02
C ILE A 282 -11.71 -7.67 -6.39
N ASP A 283 -12.34 -8.17 -7.46
CA ASP A 283 -11.90 -7.89 -8.84
C ASP A 283 -11.98 -6.39 -9.15
N GLY A 284 -13.04 -5.70 -8.72
CA GLY A 284 -13.20 -4.26 -8.92
C GLY A 284 -12.17 -3.42 -8.17
N GLN A 285 -11.88 -3.74 -6.92
CA GLN A 285 -10.90 -2.99 -6.11
C GLN A 285 -9.46 -3.24 -6.57
N ILE A 286 -9.10 -4.45 -6.99
CA ILE A 286 -7.80 -4.74 -7.59
C ILE A 286 -7.61 -3.85 -8.83
N TYR A 287 -8.59 -3.87 -9.77
CA TYR A 287 -8.52 -3.09 -10.99
C TYR A 287 -8.31 -1.59 -10.73
N MET A 288 -9.12 -1.00 -9.85
CA MET A 288 -9.03 0.43 -9.53
C MET A 288 -7.76 0.80 -8.79
N ARG A 289 -7.32 -0.06 -7.88
CA ARG A 289 -6.10 0.16 -7.08
C ARG A 289 -4.86 0.13 -7.95
N ASP A 290 -4.72 -0.83 -8.85
CA ASP A 290 -3.55 -0.97 -9.70
C ASP A 290 -3.36 0.26 -10.59
N PHE A 291 -4.43 0.81 -11.15
CA PHE A 291 -4.36 2.08 -11.89
C PHE A 291 -3.99 3.26 -10.99
N LYS A 292 -4.51 3.36 -9.76
CA LYS A 292 -4.08 4.40 -8.82
C LYS A 292 -2.59 4.27 -8.46
N LEU A 293 -2.07 3.05 -8.32
CA LEU A 293 -0.64 2.80 -8.07
C LEU A 293 0.22 3.22 -9.27
N ILE A 294 -0.25 3.02 -10.50
CA ILE A 294 0.41 3.52 -11.71
C ILE A 294 0.35 5.05 -11.75
N ASP A 295 -0.80 5.65 -11.50
CA ASP A 295 -0.98 7.10 -11.56
C ASP A 295 -0.07 7.85 -10.57
N GLN A 296 0.16 7.30 -9.38
CA GLN A 296 1.06 7.87 -8.37
C GLN A 296 2.55 7.60 -8.63
N SER A 297 2.89 6.77 -9.65
CA SER A 297 4.26 6.45 -10.04
C SER A 297 4.79 7.42 -11.10
N ASP A 298 6.10 7.57 -11.20
CA ASP A 298 6.75 8.33 -12.27
C ASP A 298 6.88 7.48 -13.54
N MET A 299 7.05 6.16 -13.37
CA MET A 299 7.23 5.21 -14.46
C MET A 299 6.71 3.82 -14.09
N ILE A 300 6.46 3.02 -15.12
CA ILE A 300 6.18 1.59 -15.02
C ILE A 300 7.39 0.79 -15.54
N VAL A 301 7.78 -0.25 -14.82
CA VAL A 301 8.77 -1.22 -15.28
C VAL A 301 8.11 -2.60 -15.27
N SER A 302 7.99 -3.20 -16.46
CA SER A 302 7.28 -4.48 -16.62
C SER A 302 8.23 -5.61 -16.96
N LEU A 303 8.11 -6.74 -16.26
CA LEU A 303 8.80 -7.99 -16.58
C LEU A 303 7.85 -8.92 -17.33
N ILE A 304 8.21 -9.28 -18.56
CA ILE A 304 7.52 -10.29 -19.36
C ILE A 304 8.41 -11.54 -19.43
N PRO A 305 8.16 -12.57 -18.60
CA PRO A 305 8.95 -13.79 -18.60
C PRO A 305 8.66 -14.65 -19.84
N GLU A 306 9.58 -15.55 -20.17
CA GLU A 306 9.30 -16.62 -21.12
C GLU A 306 8.70 -17.82 -20.36
N LEU A 307 7.47 -18.17 -20.71
CA LEU A 307 6.78 -19.34 -20.13
C LEU A 307 7.17 -20.63 -20.86
N PRO A 308 6.87 -21.82 -20.28
CA PRO A 308 7.09 -23.10 -20.93
C PRO A 308 6.54 -23.13 -22.36
N GLY A 309 7.34 -23.67 -23.28
CA GLY A 309 7.00 -23.67 -24.72
C GLY A 309 7.36 -22.39 -25.47
N GLY A 310 8.11 -21.45 -24.84
CA GLY A 310 8.55 -20.21 -25.47
C GLY A 310 7.44 -19.15 -25.61
N VAL A 311 6.37 -19.30 -24.84
CA VAL A 311 5.22 -18.37 -24.86
C VAL A 311 5.53 -17.14 -24.01
N PRO A 312 5.26 -15.91 -24.50
CA PRO A 312 5.36 -14.72 -23.65
C PRO A 312 4.40 -14.77 -22.45
N GLY A 313 4.91 -14.53 -21.26
CA GLY A 313 4.13 -14.41 -20.03
C GLY A 313 3.40 -13.06 -19.94
N LEU A 314 2.75 -12.66 -21.03
CA LEU A 314 2.01 -11.39 -21.11
C LEU A 314 0.53 -11.66 -20.82
N SER A 315 0.04 -11.12 -19.71
CA SER A 315 -1.38 -11.17 -19.36
C SER A 315 -2.12 -9.94 -19.89
N SER A 316 -3.43 -10.06 -20.03
CA SER A 316 -4.29 -8.91 -20.40
C SER A 316 -4.24 -7.78 -19.36
N GLY A 317 -3.98 -8.10 -18.08
CA GLY A 317 -3.74 -7.13 -17.01
C GLY A 317 -2.51 -6.29 -17.29
N VAL A 318 -1.37 -6.96 -17.53
CA VAL A 318 -0.10 -6.29 -17.87
C VAL A 318 -0.22 -5.42 -19.12
N GLU A 319 -0.88 -5.90 -20.19
CA GLU A 319 -1.14 -5.07 -21.39
C GLU A 319 -1.93 -3.80 -21.05
N ARG A 320 -2.95 -3.92 -20.20
CA ARG A 320 -3.78 -2.78 -19.77
C ARG A 320 -3.00 -1.81 -18.90
N GLU A 321 -2.14 -2.29 -18.02
CA GLU A 321 -1.26 -1.47 -17.18
C GLU A 321 -0.27 -0.66 -18.02
N LEU A 322 0.38 -1.29 -19.01
CA LEU A 322 1.29 -0.62 -19.94
C LEU A 322 0.58 0.45 -20.75
N GLN A 323 -0.61 0.12 -21.29
CA GLN A 323 -1.43 1.05 -22.06
C GLN A 323 -1.87 2.23 -21.18
N HIS A 324 -2.34 1.99 -19.95
CA HIS A 324 -2.74 3.04 -19.02
C HIS A 324 -1.57 3.98 -18.71
N ALA A 325 -0.39 3.44 -18.41
CA ALA A 325 0.80 4.24 -18.14
C ALA A 325 1.18 5.12 -19.35
N PHE A 326 1.14 4.56 -20.55
CA PHE A 326 1.41 5.28 -21.79
C PHE A 326 0.41 6.44 -22.03
N GLU A 327 -0.90 6.17 -21.89
CA GLU A 327 -1.96 7.17 -22.05
C GLU A 327 -1.85 8.31 -21.01
N HIS A 328 -1.30 8.02 -19.83
CA HIS A 328 -1.05 8.99 -18.77
C HIS A 328 0.37 9.59 -18.81
N THR A 329 1.04 9.48 -19.96
CA THR A 329 2.37 10.08 -20.22
C THR A 329 3.47 9.65 -19.23
N LYS A 330 3.36 8.44 -18.68
CA LYS A 330 4.40 7.83 -17.86
C LYS A 330 5.48 7.21 -18.74
N GLU A 331 6.70 7.13 -18.24
CA GLU A 331 7.75 6.34 -18.89
C GLU A 331 7.43 4.84 -18.75
N VAL A 332 7.45 4.12 -19.87
CA VAL A 332 7.11 2.69 -19.95
C VAL A 332 8.33 1.88 -20.30
N TYR A 333 8.86 1.11 -19.36
CA TYR A 333 10.01 0.26 -19.56
C TYR A 333 9.60 -1.22 -19.51
N VAL A 334 10.07 -2.01 -20.48
CA VAL A 334 9.70 -3.43 -20.61
C VAL A 334 10.95 -4.29 -20.63
N VAL A 335 11.05 -5.22 -19.70
CA VAL A 335 12.03 -6.33 -19.74
C VAL A 335 11.37 -7.51 -20.43
N TRP A 336 11.70 -7.72 -21.70
CA TRP A 336 11.12 -8.73 -22.56
C TRP A 336 12.06 -9.94 -22.68
N LYS A 337 11.78 -11.01 -21.95
CA LYS A 337 12.60 -12.23 -21.92
C LYS A 337 12.33 -13.21 -23.08
N PRO A 338 11.09 -13.30 -23.62
CA PRO A 338 10.78 -14.27 -24.67
C PRO A 338 11.66 -14.09 -25.92
N LYS A 339 12.00 -15.20 -26.56
CA LYS A 339 12.71 -15.20 -27.86
C LYS A 339 11.88 -14.60 -28.98
N LYS A 340 10.57 -14.82 -28.92
CA LYS A 340 9.60 -14.21 -29.84
C LYS A 340 9.62 -12.68 -29.66
N ASN A 341 9.64 -11.94 -30.77
CA ASN A 341 9.59 -10.49 -30.71
C ASN A 341 8.26 -10.00 -30.11
N PRO A 342 8.27 -8.87 -29.37
CA PRO A 342 7.05 -8.25 -28.87
C PRO A 342 6.16 -7.78 -30.03
N SER A 343 4.85 -7.66 -29.76
CA SER A 343 3.90 -7.12 -30.70
C SER A 343 4.06 -5.59 -30.87
N PRO A 344 3.52 -4.99 -31.95
CA PRO A 344 3.49 -3.54 -32.10
C PRO A 344 2.83 -2.81 -30.93
N PHE A 345 1.86 -3.42 -30.24
CA PHE A 345 1.21 -2.85 -29.05
C PHE A 345 2.17 -2.68 -27.87
N ILE A 346 3.25 -3.47 -27.84
CA ILE A 346 4.31 -3.32 -26.83
C ILE A 346 5.39 -2.37 -27.34
N THR A 347 5.84 -2.50 -28.61
CA THR A 347 6.95 -1.67 -29.12
C THR A 347 6.60 -0.21 -29.27
N GLU A 348 5.34 0.10 -29.62
CA GLU A 348 4.87 1.49 -29.76
C GLU A 348 4.47 2.14 -28.43
N THR A 349 4.19 1.32 -27.40
CA THR A 349 3.87 1.80 -26.06
C THR A 349 5.12 2.01 -25.21
N ALA A 350 6.13 1.15 -25.39
CA ALA A 350 7.32 1.17 -24.55
C ALA A 350 8.26 2.33 -24.88
N THR A 351 8.67 3.08 -23.87
CA THR A 351 9.78 4.05 -23.95
C THR A 351 11.08 3.31 -24.31
N ARG A 352 11.29 2.13 -23.72
CA ARG A 352 12.43 1.26 -24.03
C ARG A 352 12.17 -0.19 -23.65
N ILE A 353 12.74 -1.11 -24.45
CA ILE A 353 12.68 -2.56 -24.21
C ILE A 353 14.07 -3.09 -23.94
N PHE A 354 14.20 -3.92 -22.91
CA PHE A 354 15.45 -4.58 -22.48
C PHE A 354 15.30 -6.10 -22.59
N ARG A 355 16.40 -6.82 -22.62
CA ARG A 355 16.43 -8.28 -22.64
C ARG A 355 16.66 -8.92 -21.26
N SER A 356 17.12 -8.11 -20.29
CA SER A 356 17.33 -8.56 -18.91
C SER A 356 17.05 -7.45 -17.91
N VAL A 357 16.86 -7.83 -16.65
CA VAL A 357 16.73 -6.87 -15.54
C VAL A 357 18.03 -6.07 -15.37
N ASP A 358 19.20 -6.75 -15.49
CA ASP A 358 20.50 -6.11 -15.36
C ASP A 358 20.74 -5.03 -16.44
N GLU A 359 20.29 -5.30 -17.68
CA GLU A 359 20.35 -4.32 -18.77
C GLU A 359 19.50 -3.09 -18.45
N ALA A 360 18.28 -3.29 -17.91
CA ALA A 360 17.41 -2.20 -17.50
C ALA A 360 18.03 -1.39 -16.36
N LEU A 361 18.54 -2.05 -15.32
CA LEU A 361 19.18 -1.39 -14.19
C LEU A 361 20.43 -0.60 -14.60
N SER A 362 21.27 -1.18 -15.46
CA SER A 362 22.45 -0.48 -16.01
C SER A 362 22.05 0.77 -16.81
N TYR A 363 20.96 0.69 -17.56
CA TYR A 363 20.41 1.85 -18.26
C TYR A 363 19.94 2.91 -17.26
N PHE A 364 19.14 2.54 -16.24
CA PHE A 364 18.64 3.48 -15.23
C PHE A 364 19.78 4.16 -14.47
N GLU A 365 20.83 3.41 -14.13
CA GLU A 365 22.04 3.97 -13.50
C GLU A 365 22.73 4.98 -14.44
N SER A 366 22.88 4.64 -15.74
CA SER A 366 23.50 5.53 -16.74
C SER A 366 22.71 6.83 -16.96
N GLN A 367 21.40 6.80 -16.75
CA GLN A 367 20.52 7.98 -16.83
C GLN A 367 20.43 8.74 -15.50
N GLY A 368 21.17 8.32 -14.45
CA GLY A 368 21.11 8.96 -13.12
C GLY A 368 19.76 8.82 -12.42
N MET A 369 18.97 7.79 -12.76
CA MET A 369 17.63 7.57 -12.17
C MET A 369 17.71 7.00 -10.77
N PHE A 370 18.82 6.41 -10.36
CA PHE A 370 19.05 6.02 -8.97
C PHE A 370 19.31 7.29 -8.16
N GLY A 371 18.58 7.46 -7.06
CA GLY A 371 18.86 8.56 -6.13
C GLY A 371 20.34 8.55 -5.74
N GLU A 372 20.89 9.70 -5.38
CA GLU A 372 22.31 9.87 -5.08
C GLU A 372 22.85 8.70 -4.25
N LYS A 373 23.80 7.97 -4.84
CA LYS A 373 24.65 7.06 -4.04
C LYS A 373 25.29 7.93 -2.96
N ASN A 374 25.08 7.61 -1.70
CA ASN A 374 25.90 8.14 -0.64
C ASN A 374 27.36 7.91 -1.07
N LEU A 375 28.07 8.99 -1.43
CA LEU A 375 29.50 8.95 -1.82
C LEU A 375 30.40 8.45 -0.68
N PHE A 376 29.81 8.18 0.48
CA PHE A 376 30.44 7.61 1.66
C PHE A 376 29.80 6.25 1.96
N GLY A 377 30.07 5.28 1.07
CA GLY A 377 29.74 3.89 1.35
C GLY A 377 30.53 3.39 2.57
N HIS A 378 29.81 3.07 3.63
CA HIS A 378 30.21 2.14 4.69
C HIS A 378 29.07 1.17 4.93
#